data_789217a10a4792116c506a6ea448f16b
#
_entry.id   789217a10a4792116c506a6ea448f16b
#
_cell.length_a   1.000
_cell.length_b   1.000
_cell.length_c   1.000
_cell.angle_alpha   90.00
_cell.angle_beta   90.00
_cell.angle_gamma   90.00
#
_symmetry.space_group_name_H-M   'P 1'
#
loop_
_entity.id
_entity.type
_entity.pdbx_description
1 polymer ?
#
loop_
_entity_poly.entity_id
_entity_poly.type
_entity_poly.pdbx_seq_one_letter_code
_entity_poly.pdbx_strand_id
1 'polypeptide(L)'
;MSVNDLLYAYGKTFFAVLEKNHANIFSLYSGPLEMLASIENHIHVEVRKLYPGAELPTFRIIQQDDNSLEMMYYSDSSMYMFTKALMEQTFAHYHENSRIELEMVQENGTQVRFRTYKEPHAVS
;
A
#
# COMPACT_ATOMS: atom_id res chain seq x y z
N MET A 1 -4.90 22.87 -3.17
CA MET A 1 -4.59 21.41 -3.05
C MET A 1 -5.20 20.88 -1.77
N SER A 2 -5.95 19.80 -1.85
CA SER A 2 -6.58 19.21 -0.67
C SER A 2 -5.56 18.44 0.19
N VAL A 3 -5.95 18.12 1.43
CA VAL A 3 -5.13 17.28 2.30
C VAL A 3 -4.90 15.92 1.65
N ASN A 4 -5.92 15.34 1.01
CA ASN A 4 -5.80 14.05 0.33
C ASN A 4 -4.82 14.12 -0.84
N ASP A 5 -4.80 15.21 -1.58
CA ASP A 5 -3.85 15.40 -2.67
C ASP A 5 -2.41 15.46 -2.15
N LEU A 6 -2.21 16.15 -1.02
CA LEU A 6 -0.90 16.23 -0.38
C LEU A 6 -0.44 14.87 0.14
N LEU A 7 -1.33 14.10 0.78
CA LEU A 7 -1.02 12.77 1.28
C LEU A 7 -0.65 11.82 0.14
N TYR A 8 -1.37 11.91 -0.97
CA TYR A 8 -1.09 11.09 -2.15
C TYR A 8 0.29 11.41 -2.72
N ALA A 9 0.58 12.71 -2.91
CA ALA A 9 1.88 13.14 -3.43
C ALA A 9 3.02 12.75 -2.48
N TYR A 10 2.80 12.89 -1.18
CA TYR A 10 3.79 12.51 -0.16
C TYR A 10 4.07 11.00 -0.20
N GLY A 11 3.03 10.20 -0.39
CA GLY A 11 3.18 8.74 -0.50
C GLY A 11 4.08 8.34 -1.65
N LYS A 12 3.93 8.99 -2.80
CA LYS A 12 4.80 8.73 -3.97
C LYS A 12 6.25 9.09 -3.67
N THR A 13 6.48 10.23 -3.03
CA THR A 13 7.83 10.67 -2.66
C THR A 13 8.46 9.71 -1.65
N PHE A 14 7.70 9.33 -0.64
CA PHE A 14 8.17 8.40 0.39
C PHE A 14 8.53 7.03 -0.21
N PHE A 15 7.72 6.54 -1.14
CA PHE A 15 8.00 5.27 -1.80
C PHE A 15 9.32 5.31 -2.57
N ALA A 16 9.60 6.41 -3.26
CA ALA A 16 10.87 6.56 -3.97
C ALA A 16 12.07 6.47 -3.03
N VAL A 17 11.94 7.02 -1.81
CA VAL A 17 12.98 6.90 -0.78
C VAL A 17 13.15 5.44 -0.35
N LEU A 18 12.04 4.71 -0.16
CA LEU A 18 12.09 3.29 0.19
C LEU A 18 12.78 2.48 -0.90
N GLU A 19 12.45 2.71 -2.17
CA GLU A 19 13.08 2.02 -3.29
C GLU A 19 14.59 2.24 -3.30
N LYS A 20 15.00 3.48 -3.06
CA LYS A 20 16.42 3.84 -3.12
C LYS A 20 17.21 3.27 -1.95
N ASN A 21 16.66 3.36 -0.74
CA ASN A 21 17.40 3.06 0.49
C ASN A 21 17.18 1.65 1.02
N HIS A 22 16.09 0.99 0.59
CA HIS A 22 15.69 -0.33 1.11
C HIS A 22 15.28 -1.27 -0.03
N ALA A 23 16.00 -1.21 -1.14
CA ALA A 23 15.70 -1.99 -2.34
C ALA A 23 15.66 -3.50 -2.08
N ASN A 24 16.43 -3.98 -1.11
CA ASN A 24 16.48 -5.40 -0.75
C ASN A 24 15.14 -5.95 -0.26
N ILE A 25 14.27 -5.11 0.31
CA ILE A 25 12.95 -5.54 0.76
C ILE A 25 12.12 -6.00 -0.44
N PHE A 26 12.18 -5.25 -1.55
CA PHE A 26 11.39 -5.54 -2.75
C PHE A 26 11.81 -6.85 -3.42
N SER A 27 13.08 -7.24 -3.29
CA SER A 27 13.56 -8.47 -3.91
C SER A 27 13.10 -9.73 -3.18
N LEU A 28 12.51 -9.60 -2.00
CA LEU A 28 12.02 -10.75 -1.23
C LEU A 28 10.66 -11.27 -1.71
N TYR A 29 9.98 -10.51 -2.57
CA TYR A 29 8.63 -10.84 -3.02
C TYR A 29 8.61 -11.06 -4.53
N SER A 30 7.73 -11.96 -4.97
CA SER A 30 7.59 -12.29 -6.39
C SER A 30 6.77 -11.25 -7.16
N GLY A 31 6.01 -10.41 -6.47
CA GLY A 31 5.19 -9.42 -7.12
C GLY A 31 4.48 -8.51 -6.14
N PRO A 32 3.65 -7.57 -6.65
CA PRO A 32 3.04 -6.55 -5.80
C PRO A 32 2.03 -7.10 -4.81
N LEU A 33 1.21 -8.08 -5.20
CA LEU A 33 0.19 -8.62 -4.30
C LEU A 33 0.84 -9.37 -3.13
N GLU A 34 1.90 -10.12 -3.39
CA GLU A 34 2.64 -10.84 -2.36
C GLU A 34 3.26 -9.88 -1.37
N MET A 35 3.81 -8.77 -1.85
CA MET A 35 4.39 -7.74 -0.98
C MET A 35 3.31 -7.08 -0.13
N LEU A 36 2.20 -6.66 -0.75
CA LEU A 36 1.11 -6.00 -0.02
C LEU A 36 0.47 -6.94 1.02
N ALA A 37 0.36 -8.22 0.71
CA ALA A 37 -0.17 -9.20 1.66
C ALA A 37 0.76 -9.40 2.86
N SER A 38 2.02 -9.01 2.75
CA SER A 38 3.03 -9.16 3.81
C SER A 38 3.22 -7.90 4.66
N ILE A 39 2.39 -6.86 4.47
CA ILE A 39 2.58 -5.59 5.17
C ILE A 39 2.62 -5.77 6.69
N GLU A 40 1.63 -6.44 7.28
CA GLU A 40 1.56 -6.60 8.74
C GLU A 40 2.64 -7.51 9.28
N ASN A 41 2.88 -8.63 8.62
CA ASN A 41 3.74 -9.68 9.17
C ASN A 41 5.22 -9.47 8.90
N HIS A 42 5.56 -8.65 7.91
CA HIS A 42 6.96 -8.45 7.54
C HIS A 42 7.33 -6.98 7.38
N ILE A 43 6.63 -6.25 6.51
CA ILE A 43 7.06 -4.88 6.18
C ILE A 43 6.96 -3.96 7.40
N HIS A 44 5.85 -3.98 8.13
CA HIS A 44 5.69 -3.16 9.34
C HIS A 44 6.68 -3.57 10.42
N VAL A 45 6.99 -4.86 10.53
CA VAL A 45 8.01 -5.34 11.49
C VAL A 45 9.37 -4.72 11.16
N GLU A 46 9.76 -4.72 9.89
CA GLU A 46 11.02 -4.12 9.47
C GLU A 46 11.03 -2.60 9.64
N VAL A 47 9.92 -1.94 9.34
CA VAL A 47 9.80 -0.49 9.53
C VAL A 47 9.95 -0.12 11.00
N ARG A 48 9.36 -0.89 11.91
CA ARG A 48 9.46 -0.62 13.35
C ARG A 48 10.89 -0.81 13.88
N LYS A 49 11.68 -1.69 13.27
CA LYS A 49 13.10 -1.83 13.63
C LYS A 49 13.89 -0.58 13.28
N LEU A 50 13.58 0.03 12.13
CA LEU A 50 14.26 1.24 11.66
C LEU A 50 13.73 2.50 12.34
N TYR A 51 12.44 2.54 12.63
CA TYR A 51 11.74 3.69 13.19
C TYR A 51 10.84 3.25 14.35
N PRO A 52 11.41 3.01 15.54
CA PRO A 52 10.65 2.40 16.65
C PRO A 52 9.43 3.20 17.12
N GLY A 53 9.40 4.51 16.88
CA GLY A 53 8.27 5.36 17.25
C GLY A 53 7.21 5.52 16.17
N ALA A 54 7.34 4.82 15.03
CA ALA A 54 6.41 5.00 13.92
C ALA A 54 5.02 4.49 14.28
N GLU A 55 4.01 5.32 14.01
CA GLU A 55 2.61 4.92 14.09
C GLU A 55 2.19 4.41 12.73
N LEU A 56 1.87 3.11 12.66
CA LEU A 56 1.56 2.44 11.41
C LEU A 56 0.10 1.99 11.41
N PRO A 57 -0.57 2.06 10.25
CA PRO A 57 -1.92 1.52 10.15
C PRO A 57 -1.91 0.00 10.31
N THR A 58 -3.05 -0.56 10.66
CA THR A 58 -3.24 -2.00 10.72
C THR A 58 -3.97 -2.46 9.47
N PHE A 59 -3.49 -3.54 8.87
CA PHE A 59 -4.15 -4.16 7.72
C PHE A 59 -4.61 -5.57 8.06
N ARG A 60 -5.82 -5.92 7.63
CA ARG A 60 -6.35 -7.26 7.75
C ARG A 60 -6.73 -7.76 6.37
N ILE A 61 -6.19 -8.90 5.96
CA ILE A 61 -6.53 -9.51 4.67
C ILE A 61 -7.94 -10.10 4.77
N ILE A 62 -8.82 -9.70 3.85
CA ILE A 62 -10.17 -10.23 3.74
C ILE A 62 -10.19 -11.36 2.71
N GLN A 63 -9.56 -11.15 1.56
CA GLN A 63 -9.51 -12.11 0.47
C GLN A 63 -8.26 -11.90 -0.35
N GLN A 64 -7.70 -12.97 -0.88
CA GLN A 64 -6.51 -12.92 -1.72
C GLN A 64 -6.59 -14.05 -2.76
N ASP A 65 -6.29 -13.70 -4.02
CA ASP A 65 -6.08 -14.67 -5.08
C ASP A 65 -4.92 -14.20 -5.96
N ASP A 66 -4.70 -14.88 -7.10
CA ASP A 66 -3.55 -14.59 -7.96
C ASP A 66 -3.59 -13.20 -8.59
N ASN A 67 -4.77 -12.59 -8.68
CA ASN A 67 -4.98 -11.34 -9.40
C ASN A 67 -5.52 -10.21 -8.53
N SER A 68 -5.89 -10.49 -7.30
CA SER A 68 -6.51 -9.48 -6.44
C SER A 68 -6.18 -9.69 -4.97
N LEU A 69 -6.30 -8.59 -4.21
CA LEU A 69 -6.14 -8.60 -2.77
C LEU A 69 -7.12 -7.59 -2.19
N GLU A 70 -7.94 -8.06 -1.25
CA GLU A 70 -8.85 -7.19 -0.53
C GLU A 70 -8.40 -7.11 0.91
N MET A 71 -8.21 -5.88 1.41
CA MET A 71 -7.73 -5.64 2.76
C MET A 71 -8.57 -4.57 3.46
N MET A 72 -8.72 -4.72 4.77
CA MET A 72 -9.26 -3.67 5.62
C MET A 72 -8.11 -2.88 6.24
N TYR A 73 -8.19 -1.56 6.11
CA TYR A 73 -7.26 -0.60 6.66
C TYR A 73 -7.87 0.03 7.91
N TYR A 74 -7.08 0.08 8.98
CA TYR A 74 -7.46 0.71 10.25
C TYR A 74 -6.38 1.71 10.65
N SER A 75 -6.76 2.97 10.86
CA SER A 75 -5.82 3.99 11.31
C SER A 75 -6.54 5.18 11.91
N ASP A 76 -6.06 5.64 13.05
CA ASP A 76 -6.58 6.85 13.68
C ASP A 76 -6.20 8.13 12.93
N SER A 77 -5.17 8.07 12.09
CA SER A 77 -4.68 9.26 11.38
C SER A 77 -5.29 9.45 9.99
N SER A 78 -6.12 8.52 9.53
CA SER A 78 -6.87 8.65 8.27
C SER A 78 -5.99 8.96 7.05
N MET A 79 -4.82 8.35 6.97
CA MET A 79 -3.87 8.58 5.87
C MET A 79 -4.10 7.60 4.71
N TYR A 80 -5.34 7.34 4.37
CA TYR A 80 -5.67 6.33 3.35
C TYR A 80 -5.19 6.71 1.94
N MET A 81 -5.10 8.01 1.61
CA MET A 81 -4.60 8.41 0.29
C MET A 81 -3.08 8.26 0.19
N PHE A 82 -2.36 8.45 1.30
CA PHE A 82 -0.95 8.09 1.39
C PHE A 82 -0.76 6.59 1.13
N THR A 83 -1.60 5.77 1.75
CA THR A 83 -1.59 4.33 1.58
C THR A 83 -1.90 3.92 0.14
N LYS A 84 -2.89 4.56 -0.48
CA LYS A 84 -3.22 4.30 -1.89
C LYS A 84 -2.01 4.55 -2.78
N ALA A 85 -1.31 5.66 -2.57
CA ALA A 85 -0.11 5.99 -3.33
C ALA A 85 0.97 4.92 -3.16
N LEU A 86 1.20 4.43 -1.94
CA LEU A 86 2.17 3.37 -1.69
C LEU A 86 1.79 2.09 -2.43
N MET A 87 0.52 1.73 -2.43
CA MET A 87 0.04 0.54 -3.13
C MET A 87 0.24 0.65 -4.64
N GLU A 88 -0.13 1.80 -5.23
CA GLU A 88 0.06 2.03 -6.66
C GLU A 88 1.53 1.97 -7.05
N GLN A 89 2.40 2.58 -6.25
CA GLN A 89 3.84 2.57 -6.52
C GLN A 89 4.43 1.18 -6.36
N THR A 90 3.88 0.36 -5.47
CA THR A 90 4.31 -1.04 -5.34
C THR A 90 4.04 -1.81 -6.63
N PHE A 91 2.85 -1.66 -7.22
CA PHE A 91 2.56 -2.26 -8.51
C PHE A 91 3.52 -1.77 -9.59
N ALA A 92 3.75 -0.46 -9.64
CA ALA A 92 4.66 0.13 -10.63
C ALA A 92 6.09 -0.39 -10.49
N HIS A 93 6.55 -0.60 -9.26
CA HIS A 93 7.89 -1.14 -9.01
C HIS A 93 8.07 -2.51 -9.67
N TYR A 94 7.02 -3.35 -9.67
CA TYR A 94 7.05 -4.67 -10.27
C TYR A 94 6.59 -4.66 -11.74
N HIS A 95 6.47 -3.47 -12.34
CA HIS A 95 6.05 -3.30 -13.75
C HIS A 95 4.67 -3.87 -14.02
N GLU A 96 3.77 -3.75 -13.03
CA GLU A 96 2.40 -4.19 -13.13
C GLU A 96 1.46 -2.99 -13.12
N ASN A 97 0.38 -3.06 -13.90
CA ASN A 97 -0.70 -2.09 -13.81
C ASN A 97 -1.64 -2.47 -12.67
N SER A 98 -2.27 -1.48 -12.07
CA SER A 98 -3.16 -1.70 -10.93
C SER A 98 -4.48 -0.97 -11.10
N ARG A 99 -5.51 -1.52 -10.48
CA ARG A 99 -6.76 -0.82 -10.21
C ARG A 99 -7.01 -0.94 -8.71
N ILE A 100 -7.16 0.19 -8.04
CA ILE A 100 -7.34 0.23 -6.59
C ILE A 100 -8.63 0.96 -6.29
N GLU A 101 -9.56 0.25 -5.65
CA GLU A 101 -10.84 0.78 -5.23
C GLU A 101 -10.85 0.93 -3.72
N LEU A 102 -11.38 2.06 -3.25
CA LEU A 102 -11.51 2.37 -1.84
C LEU A 102 -12.98 2.48 -1.47
N GLU A 103 -13.36 1.82 -0.37
CA GLU A 103 -14.70 1.96 0.20
C GLU A 103 -14.54 2.45 1.64
N MET A 104 -15.11 3.61 1.93
CA MET A 104 -15.11 4.15 3.29
C MET A 104 -16.06 3.33 4.15
N VAL A 105 -15.51 2.61 5.14
CA VAL A 105 -16.33 1.89 6.11
C VAL A 105 -16.69 2.83 7.24
N GLN A 106 -15.75 3.72 7.64
CA GLN A 106 -16.04 4.85 8.51
C GLN A 106 -15.79 6.14 7.72
N GLU A 107 -16.71 7.07 7.78
CA GLU A 107 -16.67 8.30 6.98
C GLU A 107 -15.43 9.16 7.27
N ASN A 108 -14.89 9.07 8.50
CA ASN A 108 -13.70 9.81 8.88
C ASN A 108 -12.40 9.21 8.36
N GLY A 109 -12.48 8.11 7.58
CA GLY A 109 -11.30 7.47 6.99
C GLY A 109 -10.48 6.62 7.96
N THR A 110 -11.01 6.31 9.15
CA THR A 110 -10.32 5.45 10.11
C THR A 110 -10.45 3.97 9.78
N GLN A 111 -11.45 3.61 8.97
CA GLN A 111 -11.61 2.27 8.43
C GLN A 111 -11.94 2.36 6.95
N VAL A 112 -11.07 1.78 6.13
CA VAL A 112 -11.22 1.82 4.67
C VAL A 112 -10.98 0.43 4.12
N ARG A 113 -11.86 -0.02 3.24
CA ARG A 113 -11.64 -1.27 2.51
C ARG A 113 -10.92 -0.96 1.22
N PHE A 114 -9.78 -1.61 1.03
CA PHE A 114 -9.00 -1.51 -0.21
C PHE A 114 -9.19 -2.79 -1.02
N ARG A 115 -9.62 -2.64 -2.27
CA ARG A 115 -9.65 -3.73 -3.24
C ARG A 115 -8.61 -3.43 -4.30
N THR A 116 -7.59 -4.26 -4.39
CA THR A 116 -6.49 -4.07 -5.33
C THR A 116 -6.50 -5.19 -6.36
N TYR A 117 -6.34 -4.81 -7.62
CA TYR A 117 -6.41 -5.73 -8.74
C TYR A 117 -5.21 -5.52 -9.66
N LYS A 118 -4.62 -6.63 -10.14
CA LYS A 118 -3.71 -6.55 -11.28
C LYS A 118 -4.53 -6.27 -12.53
N GLU A 119 -4.13 -5.26 -13.29
CA GLU A 119 -4.77 -4.95 -14.56
C GLU A 119 -3.88 -5.46 -15.69
N PRO A 120 -4.46 -6.06 -16.74
CA PRO A 120 -3.66 -6.46 -17.90
C PRO A 120 -2.98 -5.25 -18.51
N HIS A 121 -1.78 -5.47 -19.06
CA HIS A 121 -1.12 -4.42 -19.84
C HIS A 121 -1.94 -4.17 -21.10
N ALA A 122 -2.04 -2.89 -21.49
CA ALA A 122 -2.73 -2.55 -22.71
C ALA A 122 -2.07 -3.23 -23.90
N VAL A 123 -2.87 -3.93 -24.71
CA VAL A 123 -2.39 -4.56 -25.94
C VAL A 123 -2.55 -3.52 -27.04
N SER A 124 -1.46 -3.11 -27.59
CA SER A 124 -1.46 -2.18 -28.71
C SER A 124 -1.51 -2.92 -30.04
#